data_3f4d899c434a23a0d94d4e1727d95fd0
#
_entry.id   3f4d899c434a23a0d94d4e1727d95fd0
#
_cell.length_a   1.000
_cell.length_b   1.000
_cell.length_c   1.000
_cell.angle_alpha   90.00
_cell.angle_beta   90.00
_cell.angle_gamma   90.00
#
_symmetry.space_group_name_H-M   'P 1'
#
loop_
_entity.id
_entity.type
_entity.pdbx_description
1 polymer ?
#
loop_
_entity_poly.entity_id
_entity_poly.type
_entity_poly.pdbx_seq_one_letter_code
_entity_poly.pdbx_strand_id
1 'polypeptide(L)'
;IPEVPIVTHEIGQYETYPNFKEIEKYTGSLKARNFEVFRERLDEKGLLPLAEDYFKCSGKLAVQCYKEEMEAVFRSRLLGGFQILDIQDFSGQGTALVGVLDAFMDSKGLITDSEWREFCNDAVVMARFDSYVLEAGSSFKAHTELCNYRPDLKDGKLICTLTLENGDVIGKVEKNFIAEGNYTDICDVEFTLPQVTKNTKAVLALEIEGTDIRNHYDLWVIP
;
A
#
# COMPACT_ATOMS: atom_id res chain seq x y z
N ILE A 1 24.34 16.89 7.36
CA ILE A 1 23.30 15.93 7.82
C ILE A 1 23.14 16.17 9.32
N PRO A 2 21.92 16.35 9.84
CA PRO A 2 21.71 16.50 11.28
C PRO A 2 22.20 15.26 12.03
N GLU A 3 22.79 15.46 13.22
CA GLU A 3 23.24 14.38 14.11
C GLU A 3 22.10 13.82 14.99
N VAL A 4 20.84 14.17 14.68
CA VAL A 4 19.64 13.76 15.41
C VAL A 4 18.71 12.98 14.49
N PRO A 5 17.91 12.03 15.02
CA PRO A 5 16.91 11.33 14.23
C PRO A 5 15.92 12.32 13.59
N ILE A 6 15.62 12.11 12.32
CA ILE A 6 14.61 12.86 11.58
C ILE A 6 13.38 11.98 11.45
N VAL A 7 12.21 12.53 11.77
CA VAL A 7 10.91 11.88 11.58
C VAL A 7 10.15 12.69 10.53
N THR A 8 9.57 12.03 9.54
CA THR A 8 8.66 12.70 8.59
C THR A 8 7.37 13.10 9.30
N HIS A 9 6.78 14.21 8.86
CA HIS A 9 5.57 14.76 9.46
C HIS A 9 4.44 14.81 8.43
N GLU A 10 3.24 14.37 8.82
CA GLU A 10 2.02 14.45 8.02
C GLU A 10 2.11 13.79 6.63
N ILE A 11 2.70 12.60 6.54
CA ILE A 11 2.65 11.82 5.31
C ILE A 11 1.28 11.16 5.12
N GLY A 12 0.93 10.81 3.88
CA GLY A 12 -0.27 10.02 3.58
C GLY A 12 -1.55 10.84 3.41
N GLN A 13 -1.48 12.11 3.04
CA GLN A 13 -2.67 12.95 2.79
C GLN A 13 -3.27 12.69 1.40
N TYR A 14 -3.68 11.44 1.13
CA TYR A 14 -4.29 11.04 -0.13
C TYR A 14 -5.80 10.94 0.01
N GLU A 15 -6.52 11.92 -0.52
CA GLU A 15 -7.96 12.02 -0.38
C GLU A 15 -8.70 10.90 -1.11
N THR A 16 -9.68 10.30 -0.43
CA THR A 16 -10.66 9.39 -1.02
C THR A 16 -11.90 10.16 -1.45
N TYR A 17 -12.60 9.68 -2.48
CA TYR A 17 -13.93 10.20 -2.81
C TYR A 17 -14.92 9.90 -1.66
N PRO A 18 -15.88 10.80 -1.35
CA PRO A 18 -16.81 10.61 -0.25
C PRO A 18 -17.61 9.32 -0.34
N ASN A 19 -17.67 8.55 0.75
CA ASN A 19 -18.59 7.43 0.89
C ASN A 19 -19.93 7.95 1.42
N PHE A 20 -20.91 8.13 0.55
CA PHE A 20 -22.21 8.69 0.94
C PHE A 20 -23.02 7.85 1.94
N LYS A 21 -22.65 6.58 2.17
CA LYS A 21 -23.25 5.75 3.23
C LYS A 21 -22.94 6.27 4.64
N GLU A 22 -21.85 7.05 4.78
CA GLU A 22 -21.49 7.68 6.07
C GLU A 22 -22.43 8.78 6.52
N ILE A 23 -23.22 9.38 5.61
CA ILE A 23 -24.19 10.44 5.93
C ILE A 23 -25.14 10.00 7.05
N GLU A 24 -25.58 8.74 7.04
CA GLU A 24 -26.50 8.18 8.01
C GLU A 24 -25.92 8.04 9.42
N LYS A 25 -24.59 8.04 9.55
CA LYS A 25 -23.88 7.97 10.84
C LYS A 25 -23.94 9.30 11.62
N TYR A 26 -24.20 10.40 10.92
CA TYR A 26 -24.24 11.74 11.53
C TYR A 26 -25.60 12.01 12.20
N THR A 27 -25.87 11.33 13.31
CA THR A 27 -27.16 11.40 14.03
C THR A 27 -27.23 12.53 15.07
N GLY A 28 -26.11 13.19 15.36
CA GLY A 28 -26.01 14.27 16.36
C GLY A 28 -26.26 15.68 15.79
N SER A 29 -25.66 16.67 16.44
CA SER A 29 -25.72 18.08 16.04
C SER A 29 -24.89 18.39 14.78
N LEU A 30 -23.81 17.67 14.56
CA LEU A 30 -23.03 17.75 13.32
C LEU A 30 -23.78 17.06 12.19
N LYS A 31 -23.76 17.67 11.01
CA LYS A 31 -24.34 17.13 9.79
C LYS A 31 -23.24 16.90 8.75
N ALA A 32 -23.41 15.87 7.95
CA ALA A 32 -22.50 15.53 6.85
C ALA A 32 -22.71 16.46 5.64
N ARG A 33 -22.77 17.79 5.84
CA ARG A 33 -23.15 18.74 4.78
C ARG A 33 -22.18 18.72 3.59
N ASN A 34 -20.90 18.49 3.83
CA ASN A 34 -19.91 18.27 2.78
C ASN A 34 -20.31 17.07 1.89
N PHE A 35 -20.63 15.91 2.46
CA PHE A 35 -21.06 14.72 1.72
C PHE A 35 -22.39 14.94 0.99
N GLU A 36 -23.35 15.61 1.63
CA GLU A 36 -24.63 15.95 1.01
C GLU A 36 -24.42 16.81 -0.23
N VAL A 37 -23.56 17.85 -0.17
CA VAL A 37 -23.25 18.72 -1.30
C VAL A 37 -22.53 17.96 -2.42
N PHE A 38 -21.58 17.08 -2.09
CA PHE A 38 -20.94 16.25 -3.11
C PHE A 38 -21.94 15.32 -3.81
N ARG A 39 -22.84 14.70 -3.04
CA ARG A 39 -23.90 13.84 -3.57
C ARG A 39 -24.86 14.60 -4.47
N GLU A 40 -25.36 15.78 -4.02
CA GLU A 40 -26.23 16.65 -4.79
C GLU A 40 -25.59 17.04 -6.14
N ARG A 41 -24.32 17.49 -6.13
CA ARG A 41 -23.60 17.87 -7.35
C ARG A 41 -23.33 16.69 -8.29
N LEU A 42 -23.11 15.51 -7.74
CA LEU A 42 -22.92 14.31 -8.56
C LEU A 42 -24.22 13.88 -9.22
N ASP A 43 -25.35 13.98 -8.51
CA ASP A 43 -26.68 13.70 -9.02
C ASP A 43 -27.09 14.67 -10.14
N GLU A 44 -26.87 15.98 -9.93
CA GLU A 44 -27.11 17.02 -10.96
C GLU A 44 -26.36 16.74 -12.28
N LYS A 45 -25.23 16.06 -12.21
CA LYS A 45 -24.44 15.66 -13.39
C LYS A 45 -24.80 14.29 -13.94
N GLY A 46 -25.77 13.58 -13.35
CA GLY A 46 -26.14 12.22 -13.74
C GLY A 46 -25.09 11.15 -13.45
N LEU A 47 -24.12 11.44 -12.56
CA LEU A 47 -22.99 10.57 -12.25
C LEU A 47 -23.13 9.83 -10.91
N LEU A 48 -24.24 10.03 -10.19
CA LEU A 48 -24.46 9.40 -8.88
C LEU A 48 -24.32 7.86 -8.90
N PRO A 49 -24.72 7.13 -9.96
CA PRO A 49 -24.49 5.67 -10.03
C PRO A 49 -23.02 5.25 -9.97
N LEU A 50 -22.06 6.14 -10.29
CA LEU A 50 -20.63 5.88 -10.26
C LEU A 50 -19.97 6.23 -8.92
N ALA A 51 -20.73 6.73 -7.94
CA ALA A 51 -20.18 7.20 -6.67
C ALA A 51 -19.37 6.13 -5.92
N GLU A 52 -19.86 4.89 -5.92
CA GLU A 52 -19.17 3.78 -5.25
C GLU A 52 -17.87 3.40 -5.97
N ASP A 53 -17.83 3.47 -7.29
CA ASP A 53 -16.62 3.22 -8.08
C ASP A 53 -15.59 4.32 -7.84
N TYR A 54 -16.01 5.59 -7.79
CA TYR A 54 -15.11 6.70 -7.44
C TYR A 54 -14.52 6.54 -6.05
N PHE A 55 -15.33 6.17 -5.07
CA PHE A 55 -14.86 5.90 -3.72
C PHE A 55 -13.84 4.74 -3.68
N LYS A 56 -14.18 3.60 -4.28
CA LYS A 56 -13.30 2.43 -4.31
C LYS A 56 -12.00 2.68 -5.05
N CYS A 57 -12.06 3.32 -6.21
CA CYS A 57 -10.87 3.57 -7.03
C CYS A 57 -9.92 4.57 -6.35
N SER A 58 -10.45 5.70 -5.86
CA SER A 58 -9.64 6.68 -5.12
C SER A 58 -9.07 6.10 -3.83
N GLY A 59 -9.87 5.30 -3.11
CA GLY A 59 -9.43 4.65 -1.88
C GLY A 59 -8.32 3.63 -2.09
N LYS A 60 -8.41 2.81 -3.13
CA LYS A 60 -7.33 1.87 -3.48
C LYS A 60 -6.05 2.59 -3.89
N LEU A 61 -6.18 3.69 -4.63
CA LEU A 61 -5.03 4.52 -4.98
C LEU A 61 -4.41 5.14 -3.72
N ALA A 62 -5.22 5.67 -2.80
CA ALA A 62 -4.74 6.22 -1.55
C ALA A 62 -3.96 5.19 -0.72
N VAL A 63 -4.47 3.95 -0.60
CA VAL A 63 -3.77 2.86 0.09
C VAL A 63 -2.42 2.55 -0.56
N GLN A 64 -2.36 2.50 -1.89
CA GLN A 64 -1.11 2.27 -2.61
C GLN A 64 -0.11 3.40 -2.36
N CYS A 65 -0.56 4.65 -2.34
CA CYS A 65 0.28 5.79 -2.03
C CYS A 65 0.79 5.75 -0.58
N TYR A 66 -0.04 5.38 0.40
CA TYR A 66 0.40 5.14 1.78
C TYR A 66 1.53 4.11 1.85
N LYS A 67 1.35 2.98 1.17
CA LYS A 67 2.36 1.92 1.11
C LYS A 67 3.68 2.44 0.55
N GLU A 68 3.64 3.14 -0.58
CA GLU A 68 4.84 3.69 -1.24
C GLU A 68 5.59 4.69 -0.34
N GLU A 69 4.87 5.60 0.32
CA GLU A 69 5.49 6.58 1.22
C GLU A 69 6.11 5.92 2.45
N MET A 70 5.41 4.99 3.10
CA MET A 70 5.94 4.27 4.26
C MET A 70 7.17 3.44 3.89
N GLU A 71 7.12 2.71 2.78
CA GLU A 71 8.27 1.96 2.30
C GLU A 71 9.45 2.85 1.91
N ALA A 72 9.19 4.04 1.35
CA ALA A 72 10.26 5.01 1.08
C ALA A 72 10.94 5.49 2.37
N VAL A 73 10.17 5.69 3.45
CA VAL A 73 10.73 6.01 4.77
C VAL A 73 11.57 4.85 5.31
N PHE A 74 11.06 3.62 5.24
CA PHE A 74 11.80 2.44 5.70
C PHE A 74 13.11 2.20 4.92
N ARG A 75 13.13 2.55 3.63
CA ARG A 75 14.36 2.52 2.80
C ARG A 75 15.34 3.62 3.15
N SER A 76 14.89 4.70 3.77
CA SER A 76 15.76 5.81 4.15
C SER A 76 16.56 5.47 5.40
N ARG A 77 17.87 5.33 5.24
CA ARG A 77 18.81 5.11 6.37
C ARG A 77 19.00 6.35 7.25
N LEU A 78 18.37 7.48 6.89
CA LEU A 78 18.49 8.77 7.57
C LEU A 78 17.27 9.09 8.42
N LEU A 79 16.12 8.47 8.13
CA LEU A 79 14.87 8.70 8.83
C LEU A 79 14.72 7.74 10.01
N GLY A 80 14.38 8.28 11.18
CA GLY A 80 14.09 7.52 12.39
C GLY A 80 12.65 7.05 12.50
N GLY A 81 11.79 7.45 11.56
CA GLY A 81 10.39 7.07 11.54
C GLY A 81 9.52 8.03 10.73
N PHE A 82 8.20 7.83 10.82
CA PHE A 82 7.20 8.65 10.15
C PHE A 82 5.99 8.90 11.05
N GLN A 83 5.26 9.94 10.71
CA GLN A 83 3.98 10.30 11.30
C GLN A 83 2.97 10.50 10.17
N ILE A 84 1.90 9.71 10.16
CA ILE A 84 0.84 9.80 9.14
C ILE A 84 -0.22 10.81 9.56
N LEU A 85 -0.80 11.49 8.58
CA LEU A 85 -2.00 12.31 8.71
C LEU A 85 -2.99 11.94 7.58
N ASP A 86 -3.98 11.14 7.88
CA ASP A 86 -4.40 10.57 9.15
C ASP A 86 -4.79 9.10 8.96
N ILE A 87 -4.89 8.31 10.01
CA ILE A 87 -5.45 6.95 9.92
C ILE A 87 -6.97 6.99 9.74
N GLN A 88 -7.61 8.08 10.19
CA GLN A 88 -9.05 8.33 10.08
C GLN A 88 -9.32 9.64 9.34
N ASP A 89 -10.53 9.78 8.82
CA ASP A 89 -10.99 11.04 8.26
C ASP A 89 -11.11 12.12 9.33
N PHE A 90 -10.65 13.32 9.02
CA PHE A 90 -10.73 14.46 9.92
C PHE A 90 -12.05 15.21 9.72
N SER A 91 -13.02 14.99 10.61
CA SER A 91 -14.35 15.59 10.53
C SER A 91 -14.38 17.11 10.72
N GLY A 92 -13.33 17.70 11.29
CA GLY A 92 -13.20 19.16 11.46
C GLY A 92 -12.88 19.91 10.17
N GLN A 93 -12.45 19.23 9.14
CA GLN A 93 -12.15 19.78 7.81
C GLN A 93 -12.92 19.00 6.76
N GLY A 94 -13.90 19.60 6.13
CA GLY A 94 -14.92 18.94 5.33
C GLY A 94 -14.43 18.18 4.09
N THR A 95 -13.16 18.31 3.72
CA THR A 95 -12.54 17.61 2.58
C THR A 95 -11.36 16.72 3.00
N ALA A 96 -11.04 16.62 4.27
CA ALA A 96 -9.93 15.80 4.75
C ALA A 96 -10.35 14.32 4.90
N LEU A 97 -10.71 13.67 3.79
CA LEU A 97 -11.12 12.27 3.70
C LEU A 97 -9.90 11.39 3.41
N VAL A 98 -8.86 11.53 4.21
CA VAL A 98 -7.54 10.95 3.97
C VAL A 98 -7.31 9.61 4.69
N GLY A 99 -8.21 9.24 5.62
CA GLY A 99 -8.05 8.02 6.41
C GLY A 99 -8.45 6.74 5.68
N VAL A 100 -7.95 5.61 6.16
CA VAL A 100 -8.47 4.26 5.85
C VAL A 100 -9.66 3.90 6.75
N LEU A 101 -9.83 4.65 7.85
CA LEU A 101 -11.01 4.66 8.70
C LEU A 101 -11.83 5.92 8.42
N ASP A 102 -13.13 5.86 8.63
CA ASP A 102 -14.00 7.04 8.56
C ASP A 102 -13.90 7.89 9.83
N ALA A 103 -14.61 9.01 9.86
CA ALA A 103 -14.62 9.94 11.01
C ALA A 103 -15.18 9.33 12.32
N PHE A 104 -15.74 8.13 12.27
CA PHE A 104 -16.26 7.37 13.40
C PHE A 104 -15.36 6.19 13.80
N MET A 105 -14.17 6.10 13.23
CA MET A 105 -13.20 5.01 13.42
C MET A 105 -13.65 3.66 12.85
N ASP A 106 -14.67 3.64 12.00
CA ASP A 106 -15.07 2.43 11.30
C ASP A 106 -14.23 2.25 10.02
N SER A 107 -13.91 0.99 9.68
CA SER A 107 -13.18 0.69 8.46
C SER A 107 -13.97 1.13 7.22
N LYS A 108 -13.32 1.82 6.31
CA LYS A 108 -13.86 2.12 4.97
C LYS A 108 -13.89 0.91 4.04
N GLY A 109 -13.33 -0.24 4.45
CA GLY A 109 -13.24 -1.46 3.64
C GLY A 109 -12.28 -1.35 2.45
N LEU A 110 -11.30 -0.44 2.52
CA LEU A 110 -10.31 -0.19 1.46
C LEU A 110 -9.09 -1.10 1.58
N ILE A 111 -8.77 -1.52 2.80
CA ILE A 111 -7.65 -2.38 3.16
C ILE A 111 -8.00 -3.20 4.39
N THR A 112 -7.44 -4.39 4.51
CA THR A 112 -7.56 -5.23 5.71
C THR A 112 -6.40 -4.97 6.69
N ASP A 113 -6.58 -5.35 7.96
CA ASP A 113 -5.54 -5.24 9.00
C ASP A 113 -4.26 -5.99 8.59
N SER A 114 -4.42 -7.16 7.97
CA SER A 114 -3.29 -7.99 7.53
C SER A 114 -2.52 -7.36 6.38
N GLU A 115 -3.19 -6.72 5.41
CA GLU A 115 -2.55 -6.00 4.31
C GLU A 115 -1.86 -4.73 4.81
N TRP A 116 -2.48 -3.99 5.76
CA TRP A 116 -1.84 -2.83 6.37
C TRP A 116 -0.52 -3.19 7.06
N ARG A 117 -0.50 -4.34 7.74
CA ARG A 117 0.71 -4.83 8.43
C ARG A 117 1.82 -5.29 7.48
N GLU A 118 1.56 -5.47 6.21
CA GLU A 118 2.60 -5.81 5.23
C GLU A 118 3.62 -4.68 5.03
N PHE A 119 3.17 -3.41 5.19
CA PHE A 119 4.02 -2.22 5.01
C PHE A 119 4.04 -1.27 6.23
N CYS A 120 3.27 -1.54 7.28
CA CYS A 120 3.27 -0.76 8.53
C CYS A 120 3.45 -1.71 9.71
N ASN A 121 4.68 -2.12 9.97
CA ASN A 121 5.04 -3.12 10.98
C ASN A 121 6.47 -2.86 11.52
N ASP A 122 6.85 -3.57 12.57
CA ASP A 122 8.19 -3.56 13.18
C ASP A 122 9.26 -4.31 12.34
N ALA A 123 8.83 -5.12 11.37
CA ALA A 123 9.69 -5.64 10.32
C ALA A 123 8.93 -5.67 9.00
N VAL A 124 9.51 -5.08 7.95
CA VAL A 124 8.89 -4.95 6.62
C VAL A 124 9.88 -5.41 5.56
N VAL A 125 9.51 -6.48 4.85
CA VAL A 125 10.21 -6.94 3.65
C VAL A 125 9.68 -6.16 2.44
N MET A 126 10.57 -5.61 1.62
CA MET A 126 10.23 -4.70 0.52
C MET A 126 10.89 -5.12 -0.78
N ALA A 127 10.30 -4.70 -1.90
CA ALA A 127 10.91 -4.76 -3.21
C ALA A 127 10.92 -3.39 -3.87
N ARG A 128 12.03 -3.05 -4.53
CA ARG A 128 12.17 -1.84 -5.35
C ARG A 128 12.32 -2.22 -6.80
N PHE A 129 11.52 -1.63 -7.67
CA PHE A 129 11.48 -1.87 -9.11
C PHE A 129 11.01 -0.62 -9.85
N ASP A 130 11.21 -0.57 -11.17
CA ASP A 130 11.04 0.67 -11.95
C ASP A 130 9.58 0.94 -12.35
N SER A 131 8.75 -0.10 -12.54
CA SER A 131 7.40 0.07 -13.06
C SER A 131 6.45 -1.01 -12.57
N TYR A 132 5.20 -0.62 -12.31
CA TYR A 132 4.08 -1.51 -12.05
C TYR A 132 3.46 -2.08 -13.33
N VAL A 133 3.76 -1.47 -14.49
CA VAL A 133 3.27 -1.91 -15.80
C VAL A 133 4.46 -2.44 -16.60
N LEU A 134 4.36 -3.69 -17.03
CA LEU A 134 5.45 -4.47 -17.59
C LEU A 134 5.06 -4.98 -18.98
N GLU A 135 6.00 -5.03 -19.90
CA GLU A 135 5.79 -5.55 -21.24
C GLU A 135 5.91 -7.09 -21.27
N ALA A 136 5.00 -7.76 -21.95
CA ALA A 136 5.02 -9.21 -22.12
C ALA A 136 6.31 -9.69 -22.79
N GLY A 137 6.88 -10.78 -22.30
CA GLY A 137 8.15 -11.33 -22.79
C GLY A 137 9.40 -10.58 -22.35
N SER A 138 9.27 -9.46 -21.63
CA SER A 138 10.42 -8.73 -21.09
C SER A 138 10.97 -9.36 -19.80
N SER A 139 12.08 -8.83 -19.30
CA SER A 139 12.63 -9.20 -18.01
C SER A 139 12.14 -8.20 -16.93
N PHE A 140 11.53 -8.71 -15.86
CA PHE A 140 11.20 -7.96 -14.68
C PHE A 140 12.30 -8.13 -13.62
N LYS A 141 12.81 -7.01 -13.13
CA LYS A 141 13.86 -6.98 -12.10
C LYS A 141 13.37 -6.23 -10.87
N ALA A 142 13.71 -6.76 -9.70
CA ALA A 142 13.46 -6.07 -8.44
C ALA A 142 14.62 -6.29 -7.47
N HIS A 143 14.90 -5.30 -6.64
CA HIS A 143 15.83 -5.37 -5.52
C HIS A 143 15.03 -5.60 -4.23
N THR A 144 15.39 -6.62 -3.45
CA THR A 144 14.68 -6.98 -2.22
C THR A 144 15.44 -6.52 -0.98
N GLU A 145 14.71 -5.95 -0.05
CA GLU A 145 15.21 -5.24 1.12
C GLU A 145 14.41 -5.62 2.37
N LEU A 146 15.01 -5.51 3.55
CA LEU A 146 14.34 -5.68 4.83
C LEU A 146 14.63 -4.50 5.74
N CYS A 147 13.60 -3.83 6.22
CA CYS A 147 13.66 -2.95 7.38
C CYS A 147 13.26 -3.77 8.61
N ASN A 148 14.10 -3.81 9.66
CA ASN A 148 13.91 -4.69 10.80
C ASN A 148 14.19 -4.01 12.12
N TYR A 149 13.15 -3.83 12.91
CA TYR A 149 13.22 -3.37 14.30
C TYR A 149 12.94 -4.50 15.32
N ARG A 150 12.76 -5.76 14.85
CA ARG A 150 12.62 -6.94 15.70
C ARG A 150 13.99 -7.41 16.19
N PRO A 151 14.25 -7.40 17.50
CA PRO A 151 15.56 -7.78 18.03
C PRO A 151 15.86 -9.28 17.93
N ASP A 152 14.86 -10.10 17.75
CA ASP A 152 14.93 -11.57 17.63
C ASP A 152 15.17 -12.03 16.19
N LEU A 153 14.87 -11.23 15.19
CA LEU A 153 15.14 -11.54 13.78
C LEU A 153 16.60 -11.24 13.43
N LYS A 154 17.47 -12.26 13.52
CA LYS A 154 18.92 -12.14 13.25
C LYS A 154 19.30 -12.66 11.86
N ASP A 155 18.55 -13.60 11.34
CA ASP A 155 18.73 -14.21 10.04
C ASP A 155 17.37 -14.74 9.56
N GLY A 156 17.31 -15.15 8.29
CA GLY A 156 16.09 -15.68 7.72
C GLY A 156 16.27 -16.14 6.30
N LYS A 157 15.17 -16.58 5.71
CA LYS A 157 15.10 -16.96 4.31
C LYS A 157 13.98 -16.19 3.64
N LEU A 158 14.34 -15.37 2.67
CA LEU A 158 13.38 -14.72 1.78
C LEU A 158 12.84 -15.75 0.77
N ILE A 159 11.53 -15.76 0.60
CA ILE A 159 10.82 -16.41 -0.49
C ILE A 159 10.18 -15.30 -1.33
N CYS A 160 10.60 -15.17 -2.57
CA CYS A 160 10.06 -14.21 -3.53
C CYS A 160 9.41 -14.97 -4.68
N THR A 161 8.12 -14.75 -4.92
CA THR A 161 7.35 -15.49 -5.94
C THR A 161 6.61 -14.49 -6.84
N LEU A 162 6.71 -14.68 -8.15
CA LEU A 162 5.91 -13.96 -9.15
C LEU A 162 4.84 -14.90 -9.71
N THR A 163 3.57 -14.51 -9.60
CA THR A 163 2.42 -15.34 -9.99
C THR A 163 1.45 -14.51 -10.83
N LEU A 164 0.87 -15.08 -11.88
CA LEU A 164 -0.21 -14.47 -12.64
C LEU A 164 -1.57 -14.64 -11.93
N GLU A 165 -2.56 -13.82 -12.30
CA GLU A 165 -3.93 -13.86 -11.74
C GLU A 165 -4.64 -15.21 -11.87
N ASN A 166 -4.25 -16.03 -12.86
CA ASN A 166 -4.79 -17.39 -13.06
C ASN A 166 -4.15 -18.44 -12.16
N GLY A 167 -3.16 -18.05 -11.33
CA GLY A 167 -2.42 -18.93 -10.42
C GLY A 167 -1.12 -19.52 -10.99
N ASP A 168 -0.79 -19.23 -12.25
CA ASP A 168 0.47 -19.70 -12.85
C ASP A 168 1.67 -19.01 -12.19
N VAL A 169 2.56 -19.80 -11.62
CA VAL A 169 3.83 -19.32 -11.04
C VAL A 169 4.84 -19.11 -12.16
N ILE A 170 5.23 -17.84 -12.38
CA ILE A 170 6.24 -17.44 -13.34
C ILE A 170 7.64 -17.81 -12.85
N GLY A 171 7.88 -17.59 -11.56
CA GLY A 171 9.15 -17.94 -10.94
C GLY A 171 9.14 -17.79 -9.44
N LYS A 172 10.13 -18.42 -8.80
CA LYS A 172 10.38 -18.38 -7.37
C LYS A 172 11.86 -18.24 -7.12
N VAL A 173 12.24 -17.33 -6.25
CA VAL A 173 13.61 -17.13 -5.75
C VAL A 173 13.61 -17.32 -4.24
N GLU A 174 14.57 -18.09 -3.74
CA GLU A 174 14.79 -18.29 -2.31
C GLU A 174 16.19 -17.81 -1.94
N LYS A 175 16.32 -17.00 -0.89
CA LYS A 175 17.60 -16.44 -0.48
C LYS A 175 17.72 -16.38 1.03
N ASN A 176 18.73 -17.03 1.58
CA ASN A 176 19.11 -16.85 2.97
C ASN A 176 19.81 -15.49 3.15
N PHE A 177 19.53 -14.82 4.26
CA PHE A 177 20.16 -13.56 4.62
C PHE A 177 20.50 -13.51 6.13
N ILE A 178 21.40 -12.62 6.48
CA ILE A 178 21.68 -12.22 7.86
C ILE A 178 21.21 -10.79 8.00
N ALA A 179 20.42 -10.49 9.04
CA ALA A 179 19.91 -9.15 9.28
C ALA A 179 21.03 -8.26 9.82
N GLU A 180 21.34 -7.19 9.10
CA GLU A 180 22.40 -6.23 9.41
C GLU A 180 21.81 -4.91 9.92
N GLY A 181 21.71 -4.76 11.24
CA GLY A 181 21.11 -3.57 11.84
C GLY A 181 19.62 -3.45 11.52
N ASN A 182 19.16 -2.22 11.32
CA ASN A 182 17.74 -1.95 11.03
C ASN A 182 17.40 -1.99 9.52
N TYR A 183 18.39 -2.21 8.67
CA TYR A 183 18.19 -2.29 7.22
C TYR A 183 19.17 -3.29 6.59
N THR A 184 18.64 -4.14 5.75
CA THR A 184 19.40 -5.20 5.07
C THR A 184 19.04 -5.24 3.60
N ASP A 185 20.01 -5.08 2.73
CA ASP A 185 19.90 -5.43 1.31
C ASP A 185 19.94 -6.97 1.20
N ILE A 186 18.89 -7.61 0.65
CA ILE A 186 18.84 -9.10 0.60
C ILE A 186 19.40 -9.62 -0.71
N CYS A 187 18.74 -9.31 -1.83
CA CYS A 187 19.22 -9.70 -3.17
C CYS A 187 18.43 -9.02 -4.29
N ASP A 188 19.02 -9.06 -5.49
CA ASP A 188 18.29 -8.81 -6.73
C ASP A 188 17.55 -10.08 -7.16
N VAL A 189 16.35 -9.91 -7.70
CA VAL A 189 15.56 -10.97 -8.33
C VAL A 189 15.23 -10.59 -9.77
N GLU A 190 15.18 -11.59 -10.65
CA GLU A 190 14.86 -11.41 -12.07
C GLU A 190 13.92 -12.52 -12.55
N PHE A 191 12.85 -12.13 -13.25
CA PHE A 191 11.87 -13.03 -13.81
C PHE A 191 11.66 -12.73 -15.30
N THR A 192 11.63 -13.75 -16.16
CA THR A 192 11.20 -13.60 -17.55
C THR A 192 9.68 -13.67 -17.62
N LEU A 193 9.06 -12.59 -18.08
CA LEU A 193 7.60 -12.51 -18.18
C LEU A 193 7.08 -13.36 -19.34
N PRO A 194 5.91 -14.00 -19.22
CA PRO A 194 5.31 -14.74 -20.30
C PRO A 194 4.76 -13.81 -21.37
N GLN A 195 4.51 -14.34 -22.56
CA GLN A 195 3.68 -13.68 -23.55
C GLN A 195 2.22 -13.71 -23.09
N VAL A 196 1.54 -12.57 -23.15
CA VAL A 196 0.11 -12.43 -22.86
C VAL A 196 -0.60 -11.78 -24.05
N THR A 197 -1.87 -12.09 -24.24
CA THR A 197 -2.70 -11.55 -25.34
C THR A 197 -3.68 -10.46 -24.87
N LYS A 198 -3.76 -10.24 -23.56
CA LYS A 198 -4.58 -9.22 -22.89
C LYS A 198 -3.83 -8.73 -21.65
N ASN A 199 -4.22 -7.58 -21.15
CA ASN A 199 -3.71 -7.07 -19.87
C ASN A 199 -3.97 -8.12 -18.78
N THR A 200 -2.90 -8.55 -18.14
CA THR A 200 -2.93 -9.64 -17.14
C THR A 200 -2.31 -9.16 -15.85
N LYS A 201 -3.04 -9.32 -14.75
CA LYS A 201 -2.51 -9.00 -13.43
C LYS A 201 -1.49 -10.06 -13.02
N ALA A 202 -0.40 -9.61 -12.42
CA ALA A 202 0.58 -10.45 -11.73
C ALA A 202 0.77 -9.95 -10.30
N VAL A 203 1.23 -10.83 -9.43
CA VAL A 203 1.54 -10.49 -8.03
C VAL A 203 2.97 -10.92 -7.74
N LEU A 204 3.79 -9.96 -7.32
CA LEU A 204 5.08 -10.23 -6.70
C LEU A 204 4.85 -10.36 -5.19
N ALA A 205 5.01 -11.56 -4.65
CA ALA A 205 4.87 -11.84 -3.23
C ALA A 205 6.24 -12.06 -2.58
N LEU A 206 6.45 -11.47 -1.42
CA LEU A 206 7.63 -11.61 -0.57
C LEU A 206 7.21 -12.19 0.77
N GLU A 207 7.97 -13.15 1.28
CA GLU A 207 7.74 -13.77 2.58
C GLU A 207 9.08 -14.09 3.24
N ILE A 208 9.17 -13.85 4.55
CA ILE A 208 10.27 -14.39 5.35
C ILE A 208 9.78 -15.71 5.99
N GLU A 209 10.37 -16.81 5.54
CA GLU A 209 9.96 -18.17 5.90
C GLU A 209 9.80 -18.36 7.40
N GLY A 210 8.67 -18.93 7.82
CA GLY A 210 8.40 -19.23 9.24
C GLY A 210 8.03 -18.04 10.11
N THR A 211 7.80 -16.87 9.51
CA THR A 211 7.39 -15.64 10.22
C THR A 211 6.05 -15.11 9.70
N ASP A 212 5.55 -14.04 10.31
CA ASP A 212 4.41 -13.26 9.82
C ASP A 212 4.81 -12.12 8.86
N ILE A 213 6.10 -11.98 8.57
CA ILE A 213 6.65 -10.92 7.71
C ILE A 213 6.43 -11.29 6.25
N ARG A 214 5.55 -10.55 5.61
CA ARG A 214 5.21 -10.70 4.19
C ARG A 214 4.85 -9.36 3.58
N ASN A 215 4.92 -9.29 2.26
CA ASN A 215 4.52 -8.13 1.48
C ASN A 215 4.14 -8.57 0.06
N HIS A 216 3.34 -7.79 -0.64
CA HIS A 216 3.06 -8.07 -2.05
C HIS A 216 2.90 -6.78 -2.86
N TYR A 217 3.07 -6.93 -4.18
CA TYR A 217 2.91 -5.86 -5.16
C TYR A 217 2.07 -6.36 -6.34
N ASP A 218 1.00 -5.64 -6.61
CA ASP A 218 0.15 -5.88 -7.79
C ASP A 218 0.82 -5.26 -9.03
N LEU A 219 1.09 -6.08 -10.03
CA LEU A 219 1.74 -5.71 -11.28
C LEU A 219 0.80 -5.98 -12.46
N TRP A 220 1.05 -5.32 -13.58
CA TRP A 220 0.27 -5.48 -14.80
C TRP A 220 1.19 -5.82 -15.97
N VAL A 221 0.99 -7.01 -16.56
CA VAL A 221 1.69 -7.42 -17.80
C VAL A 221 0.80 -7.08 -18.98
N ILE A 222 1.30 -6.27 -19.88
CA ILE A 222 0.59 -5.83 -21.10
C ILE A 222 1.21 -6.47 -22.34
N PRO A 223 0.42 -6.76 -23.40
CA PRO A 223 0.90 -7.30 -24.68
C PRO A 223 1.94 -6.46 -25.36
#